data_e85699e0c2fa72386e960b2839de98c9
#
_entry.id   e85699e0c2fa72386e960b2839de98c9
#
_cell.length_a   1.000
_cell.length_b   1.000
_cell.length_c   1.000
_cell.angle_alpha   90.00
_cell.angle_beta   90.00
_cell.angle_gamma   90.00
#
_symmetry.space_group_name_H-M   'P 1'
#
loop_
_entity.id
_entity.type
_entity.pdbx_description
1 polymer ?
#
loop_
_entity_poly.entity_id
_entity_poly.type
_entity_poly.pdbx_seq_one_letter_code
_entity_poly.pdbx_strand_id
1 'polypeptide(L)'
;VFTHDLDGEDVATGQGSAYKSGLLSFWKDRYFVSVYAEEETPETKALVLELGRRVASAIPGTGEKPALLALLPPGGLEAGRVRFFHSHAVLNYHFFVAEANILLLGPETDAVLAPYGTGRLLVAAYGAPAAAARARDSFAAAYLPEATGKGALRTENGRWTAVRSGGDLVAVVFDAASEREALDRLDAVFALARGRGVR
;
A
#
# COMPACT_ATOMS: atom_id res chain seq x y z
N VAL A 1 -0.02 6.00 -9.74
CA VAL A 1 -0.71 4.70 -9.59
C VAL A 1 0.31 3.59 -9.72
N PHE A 2 1.07 3.36 -8.64
CA PHE A 2 2.21 2.42 -8.67
C PHE A 2 1.80 0.95 -8.58
N THR A 3 0.70 0.64 -7.92
CA THR A 3 0.33 -0.75 -7.59
C THR A 3 -1.15 -1.02 -7.78
N HIS A 4 -1.75 -0.37 -8.76
CA HIS A 4 -3.17 -0.60 -9.02
C HIS A 4 -3.33 -1.98 -9.65
N ASP A 5 -3.95 -2.89 -8.92
CA ASP A 5 -4.40 -4.22 -9.35
C ASP A 5 -3.50 -4.94 -10.38
N LEU A 6 -2.21 -5.03 -10.08
CA LEU A 6 -1.30 -5.89 -10.82
C LEU A 6 -1.51 -7.35 -10.38
N ASP A 7 -2.73 -7.87 -10.58
CA ASP A 7 -3.03 -9.28 -10.42
C ASP A 7 -2.82 -9.98 -11.77
N GLY A 8 -1.90 -10.94 -11.81
CA GLY A 8 -1.57 -11.66 -13.04
C GLY A 8 -0.11 -12.08 -13.13
N GLU A 9 0.27 -12.55 -14.29
CA GLU A 9 1.63 -12.95 -14.64
C GLU A 9 2.50 -11.71 -14.87
N ASP A 10 3.67 -11.60 -14.22
CA ASP A 10 4.65 -10.56 -14.55
C ASP A 10 5.28 -10.86 -15.93
N VAL A 11 5.12 -9.92 -16.86
CA VAL A 11 5.60 -10.04 -18.25
C VAL A 11 6.75 -9.09 -18.57
N ALA A 12 7.43 -8.58 -17.56
CA ALA A 12 8.62 -7.75 -17.66
C ALA A 12 8.46 -6.54 -18.60
N THR A 13 7.29 -5.89 -18.58
CA THR A 13 7.00 -4.68 -19.37
C THR A 13 7.00 -3.45 -18.46
N GLY A 14 7.69 -2.38 -18.85
CA GLY A 14 7.81 -1.18 -18.04
C GLY A 14 8.66 -1.40 -16.78
N GLN A 15 8.24 -0.82 -15.64
CA GLN A 15 8.90 -0.92 -14.33
C GLN A 15 8.19 -1.86 -13.36
N GLY A 16 7.04 -2.36 -13.75
CA GLY A 16 6.23 -3.37 -13.10
C GLY A 16 5.01 -3.63 -13.95
N SER A 17 4.66 -4.90 -14.14
CA SER A 17 3.60 -5.30 -15.07
C SER A 17 2.84 -6.52 -14.56
N ALA A 18 1.62 -6.67 -15.04
CA ALA A 18 0.86 -7.89 -14.91
C ALA A 18 0.02 -8.13 -16.17
N TYR A 19 -0.09 -9.38 -16.57
CA TYR A 19 -0.98 -9.83 -17.63
C TYR A 19 -1.97 -10.85 -17.07
N LYS A 20 -3.25 -10.63 -17.36
CA LYS A 20 -4.32 -11.55 -16.99
C LYS A 20 -5.51 -11.41 -17.95
N SER A 21 -5.97 -12.53 -18.50
CA SER A 21 -7.20 -12.61 -19.30
C SER A 21 -7.33 -11.50 -20.36
N GLY A 22 -6.33 -11.38 -21.23
CA GLY A 22 -6.31 -10.37 -22.31
C GLY A 22 -5.91 -8.97 -21.90
N LEU A 23 -5.77 -8.70 -20.59
CA LEU A 23 -5.37 -7.39 -20.05
C LEU A 23 -3.91 -7.38 -19.64
N LEU A 24 -3.11 -6.55 -20.31
CA LEU A 24 -1.79 -6.12 -19.86
C LEU A 24 -1.92 -4.80 -19.13
N SER A 25 -1.46 -4.74 -17.89
CA SER A 25 -1.29 -3.50 -17.13
C SER A 25 0.19 -3.33 -16.77
N PHE A 26 0.72 -2.13 -16.95
CA PHE A 26 2.09 -1.85 -16.54
C PHE A 26 2.28 -0.39 -16.11
N TRP A 27 3.29 -0.18 -15.30
CA TRP A 27 3.73 1.14 -14.86
C TRP A 27 5.08 1.48 -15.47
N LYS A 28 5.24 2.72 -15.95
CA LYS A 28 6.52 3.29 -16.36
C LYS A 28 6.53 4.80 -16.19
N ASP A 29 7.56 5.32 -15.53
CA ASP A 29 7.69 6.72 -15.12
C ASP A 29 6.43 7.14 -14.32
N ARG A 30 5.73 8.18 -14.72
CA ARG A 30 4.46 8.65 -14.13
C ARG A 30 3.21 8.04 -14.76
N TYR A 31 3.36 7.13 -15.72
CA TYR A 31 2.24 6.57 -16.48
C TYR A 31 1.89 5.16 -16.00
N PHE A 32 0.60 4.94 -15.84
CA PHE A 32 0.01 3.61 -15.78
C PHE A 32 -0.69 3.34 -17.11
N VAL A 33 -0.38 2.22 -17.72
CA VAL A 33 -0.85 1.86 -19.05
C VAL A 33 -1.59 0.54 -18.96
N SER A 34 -2.78 0.49 -19.57
CA SER A 34 -3.54 -0.75 -19.77
C SER A 34 -3.75 -0.98 -21.26
N VAL A 35 -3.49 -2.20 -21.71
CA VAL A 35 -3.74 -2.68 -23.07
C VAL A 35 -4.64 -3.89 -22.94
N TYR A 36 -5.80 -3.86 -23.61
CA TYR A 36 -6.80 -4.90 -23.48
C TYR A 36 -7.20 -5.46 -24.85
N ALA A 37 -7.39 -6.78 -24.93
CA ALA A 37 -8.03 -7.48 -26.04
C ALA A 37 -9.31 -8.16 -25.54
N GLU A 38 -10.42 -8.00 -26.26
CA GLU A 38 -11.71 -8.59 -25.88
C GLU A 38 -11.67 -10.12 -25.87
N GLU A 39 -10.89 -10.70 -26.77
CA GLU A 39 -10.77 -12.13 -26.92
C GLU A 39 -9.33 -12.56 -26.66
N GLU A 40 -9.12 -13.49 -25.73
CA GLU A 40 -7.79 -14.00 -25.40
C GLU A 40 -7.50 -15.23 -26.26
N THR A 41 -6.68 -15.02 -27.30
CA THR A 41 -6.05 -16.08 -28.09
C THR A 41 -4.52 -15.96 -27.96
N PRO A 42 -3.74 -16.99 -28.35
CA PRO A 42 -2.29 -16.85 -28.39
C PRO A 42 -1.81 -15.66 -29.23
N GLU A 43 -2.49 -15.40 -30.34
CA GLU A 43 -2.18 -14.31 -31.27
C GLU A 43 -2.48 -12.95 -30.64
N THR A 44 -3.67 -12.77 -30.04
CA THR A 44 -4.04 -11.50 -29.36
C THR A 44 -3.18 -11.25 -28.12
N LYS A 45 -2.81 -12.30 -27.34
CA LYS A 45 -1.84 -12.18 -26.27
C LYS A 45 -0.50 -11.64 -26.79
N ALA A 46 0.00 -12.21 -27.86
CA ALA A 46 1.26 -11.77 -28.45
C ALA A 46 1.22 -10.31 -28.91
N LEU A 47 0.11 -9.88 -29.53
CA LEU A 47 -0.10 -8.50 -29.97
C LEU A 47 -0.19 -7.53 -28.80
N VAL A 48 -0.93 -7.87 -27.74
CA VAL A 48 -1.06 -7.05 -26.52
C VAL A 48 0.30 -6.85 -25.86
N LEU A 49 1.09 -7.92 -25.72
CA LEU A 49 2.42 -7.86 -25.14
C LEU A 49 3.40 -7.04 -26.00
N GLU A 50 3.35 -7.19 -27.31
CA GLU A 50 4.18 -6.44 -28.25
C GLU A 50 3.83 -4.94 -28.23
N LEU A 51 2.54 -4.61 -28.27
CA LEU A 51 2.06 -3.23 -28.16
C LEU A 51 2.49 -2.61 -26.83
N GLY A 52 2.34 -3.34 -25.73
CA GLY A 52 2.80 -2.90 -24.42
C GLY A 52 4.30 -2.59 -24.39
N ARG A 53 5.14 -3.46 -24.95
CA ARG A 53 6.60 -3.22 -25.05
C ARG A 53 6.93 -1.97 -25.88
N ARG A 54 6.23 -1.74 -26.99
CA ARG A 54 6.41 -0.55 -27.83
C ARG A 54 6.01 0.72 -27.10
N VAL A 55 4.86 0.71 -26.42
CA VAL A 55 4.43 1.86 -25.59
C VAL A 55 5.43 2.10 -24.47
N ALA A 56 5.86 1.05 -23.75
CA ALA A 56 6.86 1.19 -22.70
C ALA A 56 8.20 1.77 -23.23
N SER A 57 8.62 1.38 -24.43
CA SER A 57 9.82 1.91 -25.06
C SER A 57 9.70 3.37 -25.47
N ALA A 58 8.49 3.81 -25.84
CA ALA A 58 8.21 5.20 -26.22
C ALA A 58 8.12 6.16 -25.02
N ILE A 59 7.94 5.65 -23.79
CA ILE A 59 7.94 6.46 -22.58
C ILE A 59 9.41 6.69 -22.14
N PRO A 60 9.95 7.92 -22.26
CA PRO A 60 11.32 8.19 -21.82
C PRO A 60 11.40 8.25 -20.30
N GLY A 61 12.47 7.71 -19.74
CA GLY A 61 12.71 7.78 -18.31
C GLY A 61 12.15 6.61 -17.50
N THR A 62 12.41 6.72 -16.22
CA THR A 62 11.98 5.77 -15.18
C THR A 62 11.52 6.57 -13.97
N GLY A 63 10.31 6.27 -13.48
CA GLY A 63 9.78 6.87 -12.26
C GLY A 63 10.46 6.27 -11.02
N GLU A 64 10.58 7.07 -9.99
CA GLU A 64 11.02 6.59 -8.68
C GLU A 64 9.90 5.78 -8.01
N LYS A 65 10.29 4.71 -7.34
CA LYS A 65 9.33 3.97 -6.49
C LYS A 65 8.95 4.83 -5.29
N PRO A 66 7.66 4.78 -4.86
CA PRO A 66 7.24 5.51 -3.66
C PRO A 66 8.15 5.23 -2.47
N ALA A 67 8.61 6.31 -1.81
CA ALA A 67 9.55 6.20 -0.69
C ALA A 67 9.01 5.35 0.48
N LEU A 68 7.68 5.32 0.66
CA LEU A 68 7.02 4.52 1.69
C LEU A 68 7.26 3.01 1.55
N LEU A 69 7.49 2.50 0.33
CA LEU A 69 7.78 1.07 0.12
C LEU A 69 9.02 0.62 0.89
N ALA A 70 9.95 1.52 1.08
CA ALA A 70 11.19 1.26 1.78
C ALA A 70 11.05 1.22 3.32
N LEU A 71 9.87 1.58 3.84
CA LEU A 71 9.50 1.49 5.25
C LEU A 71 8.80 0.18 5.60
N LEU A 72 8.54 -0.68 4.62
CA LEU A 72 7.92 -1.97 4.83
C LEU A 72 8.97 -2.98 5.33
N PRO A 73 8.82 -3.55 6.54
CA PRO A 73 9.72 -4.58 7.04
C PRO A 73 9.69 -5.81 6.11
N PRO A 74 10.86 -6.38 5.73
CA PRO A 74 10.90 -7.45 4.73
C PRO A 74 10.37 -8.80 5.24
N GLY A 75 10.41 -9.04 6.56
CA GLY A 75 10.01 -10.32 7.16
C GLY A 75 8.51 -10.59 7.02
N GLY A 76 8.14 -11.58 6.19
CA GLY A 76 6.75 -11.97 5.95
C GLY A 76 5.96 -11.07 5.00
N LEU A 77 6.61 -10.12 4.34
CA LEU A 77 5.97 -9.22 3.36
C LEU A 77 5.58 -9.98 2.09
N GLU A 78 4.31 -9.87 1.70
CA GLU A 78 3.81 -10.35 0.40
C GLU A 78 3.98 -9.26 -0.66
N ALA A 79 5.20 -9.08 -1.16
CA ALA A 79 5.61 -7.92 -1.98
C ALA A 79 4.74 -7.70 -3.23
N GLY A 80 4.26 -8.77 -3.88
CA GLY A 80 3.39 -8.68 -5.06
C GLY A 80 1.98 -8.14 -4.77
N ARG A 81 1.59 -8.04 -3.50
CA ARG A 81 0.28 -7.59 -3.05
C ARG A 81 0.30 -6.24 -2.34
N VAL A 82 1.41 -5.53 -2.38
CA VAL A 82 1.52 -4.18 -1.83
C VAL A 82 0.72 -3.21 -2.71
N ARG A 83 -0.05 -2.32 -2.07
CA ARG A 83 -0.86 -1.31 -2.76
C ARG A 83 -0.44 0.09 -2.30
N PHE A 84 -0.23 0.98 -3.27
CA PHE A 84 0.07 2.40 -3.04
C PHE A 84 -1.13 3.25 -3.50
N PHE A 85 -1.57 4.19 -2.68
CA PHE A 85 -2.74 5.02 -2.95
C PHE A 85 -2.73 6.30 -2.12
N HIS A 86 -3.69 7.19 -2.43
CA HIS A 86 -3.87 8.49 -1.75
C HIS A 86 -5.24 8.64 -1.09
N SER A 87 -6.18 7.74 -1.35
CA SER A 87 -7.57 7.96 -0.95
C SER A 87 -8.14 6.85 -0.09
N HIS A 88 -9.06 7.26 0.79
CA HIS A 88 -9.86 6.37 1.62
C HIS A 88 -10.68 5.35 0.79
N ALA A 89 -11.24 5.77 -0.35
CA ALA A 89 -12.01 4.87 -1.20
C ALA A 89 -11.16 3.71 -1.74
N VAL A 90 -9.91 3.97 -2.13
CA VAL A 90 -8.99 2.94 -2.60
C VAL A 90 -8.55 2.03 -1.44
N LEU A 91 -8.33 2.57 -0.24
CA LEU A 91 -8.08 1.75 0.94
C LEU A 91 -9.23 0.76 1.16
N ASN A 92 -10.47 1.25 1.20
CA ASN A 92 -11.65 0.42 1.45
C ASN A 92 -11.95 -0.59 0.32
N TYR A 93 -11.55 -0.29 -0.91
CA TYR A 93 -11.62 -1.26 -2.00
C TYR A 93 -10.74 -2.49 -1.75
N HIS A 94 -9.52 -2.29 -1.21
CA HIS A 94 -8.59 -3.37 -0.92
C HIS A 94 -8.75 -3.97 0.48
N PHE A 95 -9.14 -3.14 1.44
CA PHE A 95 -9.35 -3.51 2.83
C PHE A 95 -10.31 -2.52 3.49
N PHE A 96 -11.51 -2.97 3.76
CA PHE A 96 -12.52 -2.14 4.41
C PHE A 96 -12.12 -1.81 5.85
N VAL A 97 -11.97 -0.53 6.15
CA VAL A 97 -11.59 -0.04 7.49
C VAL A 97 -12.81 0.61 8.18
N ALA A 98 -13.46 1.56 7.51
CA ALA A 98 -14.63 2.27 8.03
C ALA A 98 -15.35 3.01 6.90
N GLU A 99 -16.63 3.34 7.06
CA GLU A 99 -17.36 4.20 6.11
C GLU A 99 -16.77 5.61 6.05
N ALA A 100 -16.49 6.18 7.23
CA ALA A 100 -15.86 7.50 7.33
C ALA A 100 -14.36 7.43 7.08
N ASN A 101 -13.79 8.51 6.56
CA ASN A 101 -12.35 8.65 6.34
C ASN A 101 -11.61 8.91 7.67
N ILE A 102 -11.56 7.91 8.54
CA ILE A 102 -10.98 8.03 9.89
C ILE A 102 -9.45 8.19 9.89
N LEU A 103 -8.80 7.86 8.78
CA LEU A 103 -7.36 8.07 8.58
C LEU A 103 -7.04 9.41 7.90
N LEU A 104 -8.04 10.22 7.58
CA LEU A 104 -7.89 11.54 6.93
C LEU A 104 -7.04 11.48 5.66
N LEU A 105 -7.15 10.38 4.89
CA LEU A 105 -6.42 10.22 3.62
C LEU A 105 -6.96 11.20 2.58
N GLY A 106 -6.07 11.75 1.76
CA GLY A 106 -6.41 12.71 0.72
C GLY A 106 -5.31 12.82 -0.35
N PRO A 107 -5.49 13.71 -1.35
CA PRO A 107 -4.56 13.83 -2.47
C PRO A 107 -3.11 14.12 -2.07
N GLU A 108 -2.91 14.79 -0.93
CA GLU A 108 -1.59 15.14 -0.38
C GLU A 108 -1.03 14.04 0.57
N THR A 109 -1.70 12.89 0.66
CA THR A 109 -1.29 11.80 1.52
C THR A 109 -0.83 10.62 0.69
N ASP A 110 0.41 10.20 0.86
CA ASP A 110 0.90 8.93 0.34
C ASP A 110 0.58 7.80 1.32
N ALA A 111 0.04 6.70 0.84
CA ALA A 111 -0.24 5.55 1.67
C ALA A 111 0.13 4.24 0.98
N VAL A 112 0.63 3.28 1.77
CA VAL A 112 0.86 1.90 1.33
C VAL A 112 0.14 0.92 2.25
N LEU A 113 -0.52 -0.06 1.66
CA LEU A 113 -1.09 -1.21 2.36
C LEU A 113 -0.36 -2.47 1.94
N ALA A 114 0.17 -3.20 2.89
CA ALA A 114 0.98 -4.39 2.66
C ALA A 114 0.48 -5.58 3.48
N PRO A 115 0.18 -6.74 2.86
CA PRO A 115 -0.19 -7.95 3.59
C PRO A 115 1.04 -8.64 4.18
N TYR A 116 0.81 -9.24 5.37
CA TYR A 116 1.78 -10.02 6.13
C TYR A 116 1.07 -11.24 6.73
N GLY A 117 0.99 -12.32 5.97
CA GLY A 117 0.20 -13.47 6.36
C GLY A 117 -1.29 -13.11 6.54
N THR A 118 -1.84 -13.28 7.74
CA THR A 118 -3.24 -12.91 8.03
C THR A 118 -3.42 -11.42 8.33
N GLY A 119 -2.36 -10.73 8.73
CA GLY A 119 -2.38 -9.32 9.08
C GLY A 119 -2.06 -8.40 7.92
N ARG A 120 -2.21 -7.10 8.14
CA ARG A 120 -1.87 -6.04 7.20
C ARG A 120 -1.16 -4.89 7.90
N LEU A 121 -0.23 -4.26 7.19
CA LEU A 121 0.41 -3.03 7.61
C LEU A 121 0.01 -1.90 6.65
N LEU A 122 -0.55 -0.83 7.20
CA LEU A 122 -0.72 0.44 6.51
C LEU A 122 0.36 1.41 7.00
N VAL A 123 1.04 2.09 6.09
CA VAL A 123 1.91 3.23 6.38
C VAL A 123 1.46 4.39 5.53
N ALA A 124 1.22 5.55 6.16
CA ALA A 124 0.80 6.76 5.48
C ALA A 124 1.67 7.96 5.88
N ALA A 125 2.02 8.80 4.90
CA ALA A 125 2.77 10.04 5.08
C ALA A 125 1.86 11.25 4.82
N TYR A 126 1.85 12.21 5.75
CA TYR A 126 0.94 13.36 5.76
C TYR A 126 1.63 14.69 5.48
N GLY A 127 2.91 14.67 5.15
CA GLY A 127 3.70 15.86 4.88
C GLY A 127 3.96 16.78 6.09
N ALA A 128 3.29 16.54 7.24
CA ALA A 128 3.50 17.32 8.47
C ALA A 128 3.18 16.49 9.72
N PRO A 129 3.98 16.62 10.80
CA PRO A 129 3.77 15.88 12.05
C PRO A 129 2.39 16.14 12.70
N ALA A 130 1.91 17.37 12.63
CA ALA A 130 0.59 17.71 13.18
C ALA A 130 -0.55 17.04 12.42
N ALA A 131 -0.43 16.85 11.10
CA ALA A 131 -1.42 16.14 10.29
C ALA A 131 -1.40 14.64 10.62
N ALA A 132 -0.23 14.03 10.73
CA ALA A 132 -0.07 12.64 11.15
C ALA A 132 -0.65 12.38 12.55
N ALA A 133 -0.38 13.27 13.51
CA ALA A 133 -0.95 13.16 14.85
C ALA A 133 -2.48 13.21 14.83
N ARG A 134 -3.09 14.15 14.08
CA ARG A 134 -4.56 14.22 13.93
C ARG A 134 -5.14 12.96 13.30
N ALA A 135 -4.50 12.42 12.27
CA ALA A 135 -4.95 11.19 11.61
C ALA A 135 -4.88 9.99 12.56
N ARG A 136 -3.78 9.86 13.32
CA ARG A 136 -3.64 8.83 14.36
C ARG A 136 -4.73 8.96 15.43
N ASP A 137 -5.01 10.17 15.91
CA ASP A 137 -6.01 10.42 16.95
C ASP A 137 -7.43 10.13 16.43
N SER A 138 -7.75 10.56 15.21
CA SER A 138 -9.02 10.26 14.54
C SER A 138 -9.24 8.75 14.37
N PHE A 139 -8.21 8.04 13.91
CA PHE A 139 -8.26 6.58 13.79
C PHE A 139 -8.42 5.92 15.16
N ALA A 140 -7.62 6.29 16.15
CA ALA A 140 -7.68 5.70 17.49
C ALA A 140 -9.05 5.91 18.14
N ALA A 141 -9.62 7.11 18.06
CA ALA A 141 -10.93 7.41 18.62
C ALA A 141 -12.06 6.62 17.97
N ALA A 142 -11.98 6.36 16.65
CA ALA A 142 -13.05 5.68 15.93
C ALA A 142 -12.88 4.15 15.90
N TYR A 143 -11.66 3.66 15.78
CA TYR A 143 -11.37 2.23 15.55
C TYR A 143 -10.90 1.50 16.80
N LEU A 144 -10.25 2.21 17.73
CA LEU A 144 -9.65 1.65 18.95
C LEU A 144 -10.11 2.42 20.19
N PRO A 145 -11.43 2.67 20.42
CA PRO A 145 -11.90 3.55 21.49
C PRO A 145 -11.51 3.05 22.88
N GLU A 146 -11.29 1.76 23.05
CA GLU A 146 -10.91 1.14 24.32
C GLU A 146 -9.40 0.96 24.47
N ALA A 147 -8.59 1.35 23.47
CA ALA A 147 -7.14 1.22 23.56
C ALA A 147 -6.58 2.21 24.58
N THR A 148 -6.01 1.68 25.66
CA THR A 148 -5.36 2.47 26.71
C THR A 148 -3.84 2.38 26.60
N GLY A 149 -3.18 3.53 26.51
CA GLY A 149 -1.73 3.67 26.70
C GLY A 149 -0.84 3.18 25.56
N LYS A 150 -0.92 1.94 25.10
CA LYS A 150 0.02 1.37 24.11
C LYS A 150 -0.41 1.55 22.65
N GLY A 151 -1.62 2.07 22.38
CA GLY A 151 -2.14 2.20 21.02
C GLY A 151 -2.43 0.86 20.33
N ALA A 152 -2.66 -0.21 21.09
CA ALA A 152 -3.03 -1.53 20.62
C ALA A 152 -4.31 -2.02 21.31
N LEU A 153 -5.17 -2.71 20.56
CA LEU A 153 -6.40 -3.31 21.05
C LEU A 153 -6.66 -4.66 20.38
N ARG A 154 -7.21 -5.60 21.13
CA ARG A 154 -7.74 -6.84 20.59
C ARG A 154 -9.16 -6.58 20.08
N THR A 155 -9.35 -6.70 18.78
CA THR A 155 -10.61 -6.47 18.10
C THR A 155 -11.57 -7.66 18.26
N GLU A 156 -12.86 -7.48 17.93
CA GLU A 156 -13.92 -8.49 18.11
C GLU A 156 -13.62 -9.82 17.39
N ASN A 157 -12.88 -9.77 16.27
CA ASN A 157 -12.43 -10.97 15.55
C ASN A 157 -11.30 -11.74 16.26
N GLY A 158 -10.92 -11.31 17.48
CA GLY A 158 -9.87 -11.93 18.29
C GLY A 158 -8.45 -11.61 17.84
N ARG A 159 -8.26 -10.73 16.86
CA ARG A 159 -6.97 -10.27 16.35
C ARG A 159 -6.56 -8.95 17.01
N TRP A 160 -5.33 -8.53 16.75
CA TRP A 160 -4.79 -7.31 17.32
C TRP A 160 -4.61 -6.23 16.26
N THR A 161 -5.08 -5.03 16.58
CA THR A 161 -4.82 -3.82 15.79
C THR A 161 -4.05 -2.83 16.64
N ALA A 162 -3.03 -2.20 16.04
CA ALA A 162 -2.22 -1.19 16.71
C ALA A 162 -1.96 0.00 15.78
N VAL A 163 -1.89 1.20 16.36
CA VAL A 163 -1.59 2.45 15.64
C VAL A 163 -0.51 3.25 16.34
N ARG A 164 0.35 3.88 15.53
CA ARG A 164 1.37 4.82 16.01
C ARG A 164 1.62 5.91 14.98
N SER A 165 1.95 7.11 15.45
CA SER A 165 2.50 8.19 14.61
C SER A 165 3.91 8.55 15.05
N GLY A 166 4.72 9.04 14.12
CA GLY A 166 6.07 9.56 14.39
C GLY A 166 6.56 10.36 13.18
N GLY A 167 7.05 11.58 13.44
CA GLY A 167 7.26 12.52 12.35
C GLY A 167 5.95 12.78 11.59
N ASP A 168 6.00 12.80 10.30
CA ASP A 168 4.84 12.95 9.41
C ASP A 168 4.14 11.63 9.05
N LEU A 169 4.55 10.51 9.69
CA LEU A 169 4.04 9.17 9.40
C LEU A 169 2.98 8.72 10.41
N VAL A 170 2.01 7.95 9.90
CA VAL A 170 1.15 7.06 10.68
C VAL A 170 1.36 5.64 10.19
N ALA A 171 1.53 4.70 11.11
CA ALA A 171 1.53 3.27 10.81
C ALA A 171 0.41 2.58 11.59
N VAL A 172 -0.33 1.71 10.91
CA VAL A 172 -1.39 0.87 11.49
C VAL A 172 -1.14 -0.57 11.13
N VAL A 173 -1.13 -1.44 12.13
CA VAL A 173 -1.14 -2.89 11.95
C VAL A 173 -2.55 -3.39 12.21
N PHE A 174 -3.14 -4.10 11.25
CA PHE A 174 -4.44 -4.74 11.36
C PHE A 174 -4.27 -6.26 11.46
N ASP A 175 -5.15 -6.90 12.21
CA ASP A 175 -5.33 -8.36 12.27
C ASP A 175 -4.06 -9.17 12.63
N ALA A 176 -3.13 -8.59 13.41
CA ALA A 176 -1.99 -9.33 13.92
C ALA A 176 -2.41 -10.49 14.84
N ALA A 177 -1.66 -11.56 14.86
CA ALA A 177 -1.96 -12.72 15.70
C ALA A 177 -1.78 -12.45 17.21
N SER A 178 -0.96 -11.46 17.57
CA SER A 178 -0.71 -11.05 18.95
C SER A 178 -0.43 -9.56 19.07
N GLU A 179 -0.61 -9.01 20.29
CA GLU A 179 -0.21 -7.63 20.62
C GLU A 179 1.26 -7.40 20.31
N ARG A 180 2.11 -8.34 20.69
CA ARG A 180 3.55 -8.28 20.46
C ARG A 180 3.88 -8.16 18.98
N GLU A 181 3.28 -9.00 18.14
CA GLU A 181 3.49 -8.93 16.68
C GLU A 181 3.10 -7.55 16.13
N ALA A 182 1.95 -7.02 16.57
CA ALA A 182 1.49 -5.71 16.13
C ALA A 182 2.48 -4.60 16.52
N LEU A 183 2.95 -4.60 17.75
CA LEU A 183 3.89 -3.59 18.26
C LEU A 183 5.29 -3.74 17.64
N ASP A 184 5.83 -4.96 17.54
CA ASP A 184 7.13 -5.24 16.92
C ASP A 184 7.15 -4.75 15.45
N ARG A 185 6.03 -4.91 14.73
CA ARG A 185 5.90 -4.44 13.34
C ARG A 185 5.89 -2.92 13.24
N LEU A 186 5.18 -2.24 14.15
CA LEU A 186 5.25 -0.78 14.25
C LEU A 186 6.68 -0.30 14.57
N ASP A 187 7.36 -0.95 15.52
CA ASP A 187 8.74 -0.64 15.89
C ASP A 187 9.68 -0.76 14.69
N ALA A 188 9.52 -1.81 13.89
CA ALA A 188 10.31 -2.02 12.68
C ALA A 188 10.11 -0.91 11.63
N VAL A 189 8.86 -0.47 11.39
CA VAL A 189 8.56 0.67 10.48
C VAL A 189 9.29 1.92 10.93
N PHE A 190 9.15 2.31 12.21
CA PHE A 190 9.78 3.54 12.72
C PHE A 190 11.30 3.42 12.88
N ALA A 191 11.86 2.23 13.03
CA ALA A 191 13.30 2.00 12.94
C ALA A 191 13.83 2.26 11.53
N LEU A 192 13.13 1.76 10.49
CA LEU A 192 13.45 2.01 9.08
C LEU A 192 13.34 3.50 8.74
N ALA A 193 12.30 4.20 9.22
CA ALA A 193 12.12 5.63 9.01
C ALA A 193 13.27 6.45 9.58
N ARG A 194 13.69 6.18 10.82
CA ARG A 194 14.84 6.86 11.44
C ARG A 194 16.15 6.63 10.69
N GLY A 195 16.40 5.41 10.23
CA GLY A 195 17.59 5.05 9.46
C GLY A 195 17.71 5.77 8.11
N ARG A 196 16.61 6.31 7.59
CA ARG A 196 16.54 7.03 6.30
C ARG A 196 16.45 8.55 6.43
N GLY A 197 16.49 9.08 7.66
CA GLY A 197 16.39 10.52 7.89
C GLY A 197 15.00 11.11 7.59
N VAL A 198 13.98 10.30 7.51
CA VAL A 198 12.57 10.75 7.49
C VAL A 198 12.28 11.27 8.90
N ARG A 199 12.19 12.62 9.02
CA ARG A 199 11.95 13.34 10.27
C ARG A 199 10.48 13.62 10.48
#